data_057d1d72146939b68bcae7ffed1c45a1
#
_entry.id   057d1d72146939b68bcae7ffed1c45a1
#
_cell.length_a   1.000
_cell.length_b   1.000
_cell.length_c   1.000
_cell.angle_alpha   90.00
_cell.angle_beta   90.00
_cell.angle_gamma   90.00
#
_symmetry.space_group_name_H-M   'P 1'
#
loop_
_entity.id
_entity.type
_entity.pdbx_description
1 polymer ?
#
loop_
_entity_poly.entity_id
_entity_poly.type
_entity_poly.pdbx_seq_one_letter_code
_entity_poly.pdbx_strand_id
1 'polypeptide(L)'
;AYVEPLTVEVVALDWKWLFIYPEYGFATVNELAAPVDRPIRFKITASSVMNSFFIPALAGQIYAMPGMQTMLHAVINAPGEYEGFSANYSGAGFSGMHFRFHGLDQAGFDAWVEKNRAAGGVLVRAGYLDLERPSENDPVRRWATVDPDLYRLILNRCVRPGSTCM
;
A
#
# COMPACT_ATOMS: atom_id res chain seq x y z
N ALA A 1 20.38 -7.08 -18.26
CA ALA A 1 20.38 -7.87 -17.01
C ALA A 1 19.00 -7.87 -16.39
N TYR A 2 18.61 -9.00 -15.83
CA TYR A 2 17.33 -9.12 -15.13
C TYR A 2 17.38 -8.35 -13.80
N VAL A 3 16.36 -7.52 -13.58
CA VAL A 3 16.18 -6.82 -12.32
C VAL A 3 14.94 -7.38 -11.65
N GLU A 4 15.09 -7.86 -10.43
CA GLU A 4 13.96 -8.42 -9.69
C GLU A 4 12.94 -7.33 -9.37
N PRO A 5 11.65 -7.56 -9.62
CA PRO A 5 10.61 -6.57 -9.31
C PRO A 5 10.55 -6.26 -7.83
N LEU A 6 10.32 -4.99 -7.51
CA LEU A 6 9.97 -4.58 -6.15
C LEU A 6 8.51 -4.96 -5.89
N THR A 7 8.28 -5.77 -4.87
CA THR A 7 6.91 -6.15 -4.50
C THR A 7 6.37 -5.18 -3.46
N VAL A 8 5.18 -4.64 -3.71
CA VAL A 8 4.44 -3.81 -2.76
C VAL A 8 3.05 -4.39 -2.60
N GLU A 9 2.67 -4.69 -1.38
CA GLU A 9 1.32 -5.14 -1.04
C GLU A 9 0.48 -3.91 -0.71
N VAL A 10 -0.69 -3.81 -1.33
CA VAL A 10 -1.57 -2.64 -1.21
C VAL A 10 -2.90 -3.07 -0.64
N VAL A 11 -3.35 -2.40 0.41
CA VAL A 11 -4.66 -2.62 1.00
C VAL A 11 -5.44 -1.32 0.96
N ALA A 12 -6.56 -1.30 0.24
CA ALA A 12 -7.48 -0.18 0.26
C ALA A 12 -8.37 -0.28 1.50
N LEU A 13 -8.30 0.74 2.34
CA LEU A 13 -9.11 0.86 3.55
C LEU A 13 -10.16 1.96 3.34
N ASP A 14 -11.03 2.18 4.31
CA ASP A 14 -11.99 3.28 4.32
C ASP A 14 -11.38 4.45 5.12
N TRP A 15 -10.81 5.41 4.60
CA TRP A 15 -10.53 5.94 3.25
C TRP A 15 -9.08 6.33 3.22
N LYS A 16 -8.22 5.33 3.15
CA LYS A 16 -6.77 5.45 3.17
C LYS A 16 -6.14 4.25 2.47
N TRP A 17 -4.85 4.37 2.19
CA TRP A 17 -4.09 3.32 1.51
C TRP A 17 -2.98 2.81 2.42
N LEU A 18 -2.98 1.51 2.68
CA LEU A 18 -1.90 0.84 3.41
C LEU A 18 -0.98 0.17 2.39
N PHE A 19 0.31 0.45 2.51
CA PHE A 19 1.36 -0.15 1.69
C PHE A 19 2.29 -0.98 2.56
N ILE A 20 2.54 -2.22 2.17
CA ILE A 20 3.44 -3.13 2.87
C ILE A 20 4.57 -3.50 1.91
N TYR A 21 5.80 -3.40 2.39
CA TYR A 21 7.00 -3.75 1.62
C TYR A 21 7.56 -5.05 2.21
N PRO A 22 7.13 -6.23 1.73
CA PRO A 22 7.50 -7.51 2.37
C PRO A 22 9.00 -7.78 2.35
N GLU A 23 9.72 -7.36 1.31
CA GLU A 23 11.18 -7.55 1.25
C GLU A 23 11.93 -6.77 2.33
N TYR A 24 11.40 -5.63 2.73
CA TYR A 24 12.04 -4.73 3.70
C TYR A 24 11.39 -4.80 5.08
N GLY A 25 10.18 -5.36 5.18
CA GLY A 25 9.49 -5.62 6.43
C GLY A 25 8.79 -4.42 7.07
N PHE A 26 8.64 -3.30 6.37
CA PHE A 26 7.96 -2.12 6.91
C PHE A 26 6.64 -1.83 6.18
N ALA A 27 5.85 -0.92 6.76
CA ALA A 27 4.57 -0.50 6.19
C ALA A 27 4.38 1.01 6.31
N THR A 28 3.59 1.58 5.39
CA THR A 28 3.25 3.00 5.38
C THR A 28 1.77 3.19 5.07
N VAL A 29 1.23 4.35 5.48
CA VAL A 29 -0.11 4.79 5.10
C VAL A 29 0.03 6.06 4.26
N ASN A 30 -0.64 6.07 3.10
CA ASN A 30 -0.76 7.19 2.19
C ASN A 30 0.55 7.74 1.60
N GLU A 31 1.62 6.97 1.68
CA GLU A 31 2.88 7.29 1.04
C GLU A 31 3.51 6.03 0.46
N LEU A 32 3.95 6.11 -0.78
CA LEU A 32 4.55 5.02 -1.54
C LEU A 32 5.82 5.57 -2.20
N ALA A 33 6.86 4.77 -2.28
CA ALA A 33 8.06 5.13 -3.03
C ALA A 33 8.63 3.91 -3.76
N ALA A 34 9.31 4.16 -4.86
CA ALA A 34 10.03 3.14 -5.61
C ALA A 34 11.22 3.74 -6.32
N PRO A 35 12.28 2.94 -6.58
CA PRO A 35 13.39 3.39 -7.41
C PRO A 35 12.93 3.55 -8.86
N VAL A 36 13.43 4.57 -9.56
CA VAL A 36 13.17 4.72 -10.98
C VAL A 36 13.77 3.53 -11.76
N ASP A 37 13.15 3.20 -12.86
CA ASP A 37 13.57 2.14 -13.78
C ASP A 37 13.58 0.71 -13.19
N ARG A 38 13.07 0.54 -11.98
CA ARG A 38 12.89 -0.80 -11.41
C ARG A 38 11.44 -1.23 -11.57
N PRO A 39 11.19 -2.42 -12.13
CA PRO A 39 9.81 -2.93 -12.21
C PRO A 39 9.19 -3.05 -10.82
N ILE A 40 7.91 -2.68 -10.71
CA ILE A 40 7.15 -2.78 -9.48
C ILE A 40 6.04 -3.79 -9.70
N ARG A 41 5.86 -4.69 -8.74
CA ARG A 41 4.72 -5.60 -8.70
C ARG A 41 3.83 -5.19 -7.54
N PHE A 42 2.68 -4.62 -7.85
CA PHE A 42 1.66 -4.31 -6.85
C PHE A 42 0.74 -5.51 -6.69
N LYS A 43 0.61 -6.00 -5.46
CA LYS A 43 -0.40 -7.00 -5.07
C LYS A 43 -1.47 -6.26 -4.29
N ILE A 44 -2.69 -6.26 -4.76
CA ILE A 44 -3.71 -5.31 -4.33
C ILE A 44 -4.96 -6.01 -3.85
N THR A 45 -5.46 -5.60 -2.69
CA THR A 45 -6.75 -6.04 -2.15
C THR A 45 -7.42 -4.87 -1.43
N ALA A 46 -8.62 -5.10 -0.91
CA ALA A 46 -9.35 -4.13 -0.12
C ALA A 46 -9.88 -4.78 1.16
N SER A 47 -10.10 -3.98 2.20
CA SER A 47 -10.62 -4.50 3.46
C SER A 47 -12.13 -4.68 3.47
N SER A 48 -12.89 -3.76 2.89
CA SER A 48 -14.35 -3.78 3.02
C SER A 48 -15.10 -3.52 1.72
N VAL A 49 -14.73 -2.50 0.94
CA VAL A 49 -15.43 -2.13 -0.28
C VAL A 49 -14.49 -2.08 -1.46
N MET A 50 -15.02 -2.22 -2.66
CA MET A 50 -14.24 -2.12 -3.88
C MET A 50 -13.71 -0.70 -4.07
N ASN A 51 -12.44 -0.61 -4.46
CA ASN A 51 -11.78 0.63 -4.83
C ASN A 51 -11.09 0.43 -6.16
N SER A 52 -10.52 1.51 -6.70
CA SER A 52 -9.73 1.45 -7.91
C SER A 52 -8.38 2.09 -7.64
N PHE A 53 -7.32 1.29 -7.67
CA PHE A 53 -5.96 1.76 -7.46
C PHE A 53 -5.49 2.45 -8.74
N PHE A 54 -5.25 3.75 -8.69
CA PHE A 54 -4.94 4.54 -9.86
C PHE A 54 -3.81 5.53 -9.60
N ILE A 55 -2.76 5.41 -10.40
CA ILE A 55 -1.67 6.39 -10.45
C ILE A 55 -1.62 6.88 -11.89
N PRO A 56 -2.14 8.09 -12.19
CA PRO A 56 -2.22 8.59 -13.58
C PRO A 56 -0.89 8.55 -14.32
N ALA A 57 0.22 8.85 -13.64
CA ALA A 57 1.55 8.85 -14.26
C ALA A 57 1.98 7.47 -14.77
N LEU A 58 1.42 6.39 -14.26
CA LEU A 58 1.72 5.03 -14.69
C LEU A 58 0.72 4.51 -15.73
N ALA A 59 -0.26 5.32 -16.09
CA ALA A 59 -1.32 4.99 -17.06
C ALA A 59 -2.04 3.66 -16.75
N GLY A 60 -1.98 3.21 -15.51
CA GLY A 60 -2.57 1.96 -15.07
C GLY A 60 -3.62 2.16 -14.01
N GLN A 61 -4.68 1.37 -14.09
CA GLN A 61 -5.75 1.36 -13.11
C GLN A 61 -6.20 -0.08 -12.92
N ILE A 62 -6.36 -0.49 -11.66
CA ILE A 62 -6.82 -1.84 -11.36
C ILE A 62 -7.72 -1.83 -10.14
N TYR A 63 -8.69 -2.73 -10.10
CA TYR A 63 -9.62 -2.82 -8.97
C TYR A 63 -8.96 -3.47 -7.76
N ALA A 64 -9.30 -2.93 -6.59
CA ALA A 64 -8.99 -3.50 -5.28
C ALA A 64 -10.29 -4.02 -4.69
N MET A 65 -10.39 -5.33 -4.46
CA MET A 65 -11.63 -5.97 -4.01
C MET A 65 -11.39 -6.82 -2.78
N PRO A 66 -12.34 -6.80 -1.81
CA PRO A 66 -12.21 -7.67 -0.63
C PRO A 66 -12.16 -9.14 -1.01
N GLY A 67 -11.26 -9.89 -0.39
CA GLY A 67 -11.11 -11.32 -0.60
C GLY A 67 -10.46 -11.74 -1.92
N MET A 68 -10.06 -10.78 -2.74
CA MET A 68 -9.42 -11.05 -4.04
C MET A 68 -8.13 -10.26 -4.15
N GLN A 69 -7.12 -10.88 -4.76
CA GLN A 69 -5.88 -10.19 -5.07
C GLN A 69 -5.83 -9.89 -6.55
N THR A 70 -5.61 -8.62 -6.88
CA THR A 70 -5.28 -8.20 -8.25
C THR A 70 -3.81 -7.81 -8.30
N MET A 71 -3.24 -7.76 -9.49
CA MET A 71 -1.83 -7.43 -9.68
C MET A 71 -1.68 -6.38 -10.74
N LEU A 72 -0.83 -5.40 -10.47
CA LEU A 72 -0.46 -4.36 -11.43
C LEU A 72 1.05 -4.32 -11.53
N HIS A 73 1.56 -4.40 -12.74
CA HIS A 73 2.99 -4.26 -13.01
C HIS A 73 3.25 -2.88 -13.59
N ALA A 74 4.24 -2.18 -13.06
CA ALA A 74 4.52 -0.81 -13.45
C ALA A 74 6.01 -0.50 -13.34
N VAL A 75 6.43 0.53 -14.06
CA VAL A 75 7.79 1.10 -13.97
C VAL A 75 7.64 2.60 -14.01
N ILE A 76 8.29 3.30 -13.09
CA ILE A 76 8.40 4.76 -13.15
C ILE A 76 9.77 5.12 -13.72
N ASN A 77 9.81 5.89 -14.80
CA ASN A 77 11.05 6.17 -15.52
C ASN A 77 11.64 7.54 -15.22
N ALA A 78 10.91 8.40 -14.52
CA ALA A 78 11.39 9.74 -14.19
C ALA A 78 11.25 10.00 -12.70
N PRO A 79 12.29 10.56 -12.05
CA PRO A 79 12.16 10.97 -10.65
C PRO A 79 11.09 12.05 -10.49
N GLY A 80 10.45 12.07 -9.34
CA GLY A 80 9.46 13.08 -9.04
C GLY A 80 8.42 12.61 -8.05
N GLU A 81 7.48 13.49 -7.76
CA GLU A 81 6.34 13.18 -6.92
C GLU A 81 5.10 13.04 -7.78
N TYR A 82 4.37 11.97 -7.58
CA TYR A 82 3.16 11.65 -8.33
C TYR A 82 2.02 11.43 -7.35
N GLU A 83 0.81 11.69 -7.81
CA GLU A 83 -0.37 11.47 -7.00
C GLU A 83 -1.05 10.16 -7.39
N GLY A 84 -1.53 9.43 -6.40
CA GLY A 84 -2.40 8.28 -6.60
C GLY A 84 -3.69 8.48 -5.83
N PHE A 85 -4.75 7.81 -6.25
CA PHE A 85 -6.04 7.93 -5.59
C PHE A 85 -6.95 6.76 -5.99
N SER A 86 -8.10 6.66 -5.32
CA SER A 86 -9.14 5.75 -5.74
C SER A 86 -9.98 6.39 -6.83
N ALA A 87 -10.10 5.74 -7.97
CA ALA A 87 -10.88 6.22 -9.10
C ALA A 87 -12.33 5.70 -9.07
N ASN A 88 -12.69 4.95 -8.03
CA ASN A 88 -14.02 4.35 -7.88
C ASN A 88 -14.65 4.79 -6.57
N TYR A 89 -15.87 5.32 -6.62
CA TYR A 89 -16.55 5.81 -5.42
C TYR A 89 -16.70 4.69 -4.37
N SER A 90 -16.30 4.97 -3.14
CA SER A 90 -16.26 4.00 -2.05
C SER A 90 -16.91 4.49 -0.74
N GLY A 91 -17.64 5.59 -0.78
CA GLY A 91 -18.32 6.12 0.40
C GLY A 91 -17.98 7.57 0.69
N ALA A 92 -18.35 8.04 1.89
CA ALA A 92 -18.29 9.47 2.26
C ALA A 92 -16.87 10.07 2.22
N GLY A 93 -15.85 9.30 2.58
CA GLY A 93 -14.46 9.78 2.62
C GLY A 93 -13.68 9.59 1.33
N PHE A 94 -14.32 9.14 0.27
CA PHE A 94 -13.68 8.80 -1.00
C PHE A 94 -12.85 9.94 -1.57
N SER A 95 -13.34 11.17 -1.53
CA SER A 95 -12.66 12.33 -2.12
C SER A 95 -11.32 12.65 -1.44
N GLY A 96 -11.12 12.24 -0.20
CA GLY A 96 -9.88 12.42 0.54
C GLY A 96 -8.93 11.22 0.48
N MET A 97 -9.26 10.19 -0.29
CA MET A 97 -8.49 8.95 -0.35
C MET A 97 -7.37 9.03 -1.39
N HIS A 98 -6.35 9.81 -1.05
CA HIS A 98 -5.19 10.07 -1.89
C HIS A 98 -3.92 9.55 -1.23
N PHE A 99 -2.92 9.26 -2.04
CA PHE A 99 -1.58 8.98 -1.54
C PHE A 99 -0.53 9.63 -2.45
N ARG A 100 0.68 9.79 -1.93
CA ARG A 100 1.80 10.35 -2.68
C ARG A 100 2.77 9.25 -3.05
N PHE A 101 3.15 9.23 -4.33
CA PHE A 101 4.12 8.28 -4.85
C PHE A 101 5.41 9.02 -5.20
N HIS A 102 6.51 8.64 -4.56
CA HIS A 102 7.83 9.21 -4.82
C HIS A 102 8.62 8.29 -5.76
N GLY A 103 8.92 8.77 -6.96
CA GLY A 103 9.90 8.13 -7.83
C GLY A 103 11.28 8.66 -7.47
N LEU A 104 12.17 7.79 -7.02
CA LEU A 104 13.46 8.18 -6.45
C LEU A 104 14.60 7.47 -7.17
N ASP A 105 15.81 8.06 -7.16
CA ASP A 105 16.98 7.30 -7.53
C ASP A 105 17.25 6.24 -6.46
N GLN A 106 18.20 5.33 -6.70
CA GLN A 106 18.46 4.24 -5.76
C GLN A 106 18.87 4.76 -4.39
N ALA A 107 19.73 5.78 -4.34
CA ALA A 107 20.17 6.37 -3.07
C ALA A 107 19.02 7.01 -2.31
N GLY A 108 18.14 7.71 -3.01
CA GLY A 108 16.93 8.31 -2.42
C GLY A 108 15.97 7.26 -1.89
N PHE A 109 15.80 6.17 -2.62
CA PHE A 109 14.95 5.06 -2.18
C PHE A 109 15.54 4.40 -0.92
N ASP A 110 16.83 4.14 -0.91
CA ASP A 110 17.50 3.56 0.26
C ASP A 110 17.35 4.45 1.49
N ALA A 111 17.46 5.77 1.32
CA ALA A 111 17.25 6.73 2.41
C ALA A 111 15.80 6.71 2.90
N TRP A 112 14.85 6.57 1.99
CA TRP A 112 13.43 6.47 2.35
C TRP A 112 13.14 5.20 3.13
N VAL A 113 13.73 4.07 2.74
CA VAL A 113 13.63 2.80 3.47
C VAL A 113 14.15 2.97 4.91
N GLU A 114 15.32 3.59 5.07
CA GLU A 114 15.91 3.81 6.40
C GLU A 114 15.05 4.75 7.25
N LYS A 115 14.45 5.76 6.65
CA LYS A 115 13.51 6.65 7.33
C LYS A 115 12.32 5.88 7.92
N ASN A 116 11.77 4.93 7.16
CA ASN A 116 10.67 4.10 7.64
C ASN A 116 11.11 3.18 8.77
N ARG A 117 12.28 2.56 8.65
CA ARG A 117 12.82 1.69 9.69
C ARG A 117 13.14 2.46 10.97
N ALA A 118 13.63 3.69 10.84
CA ALA A 118 13.95 4.55 12.00
C ALA A 118 12.70 5.08 12.71
N ALA A 119 11.54 5.04 12.07
CA ALA A 119 10.30 5.53 12.67
C ALA A 119 9.84 4.69 13.87
N GLY A 120 10.29 3.44 13.96
CA GLY A 120 9.89 2.52 15.02
C GLY A 120 8.45 2.04 14.85
N GLY A 121 7.99 1.24 15.82
CA GLY A 121 6.65 0.70 15.80
C GLY A 121 6.51 -0.59 15.00
N VAL A 122 5.52 -1.39 15.39
CA VAL A 122 5.22 -2.67 14.77
C VAL A 122 3.74 -2.68 14.41
N LEU A 123 3.42 -2.95 13.15
CA LEU A 123 2.03 -3.11 12.74
C LEU A 123 1.66 -4.59 12.87
N VAL A 124 0.86 -4.89 13.87
CA VAL A 124 0.32 -6.22 14.13
C VAL A 124 -1.19 -6.22 13.90
N ARG A 125 -1.82 -7.38 14.03
CA ARG A 125 -3.25 -7.54 13.77
C ARG A 125 -4.11 -6.53 14.53
N ALA A 126 -3.85 -6.34 15.83
CA ALA A 126 -4.64 -5.41 16.64
C ALA A 126 -4.54 -3.96 16.14
N GLY A 127 -3.33 -3.51 15.81
CA GLY A 127 -3.12 -2.18 15.24
C GLY A 127 -3.74 -2.02 13.86
N TYR A 128 -3.70 -3.07 13.07
CA TYR A 128 -4.37 -3.08 11.77
C TYR A 128 -5.90 -2.94 11.92
N LEU A 129 -6.50 -3.63 12.88
CA LEU A 129 -7.94 -3.53 13.12
C LEU A 129 -8.35 -2.12 13.53
N ASP A 130 -7.51 -1.42 14.31
CA ASP A 130 -7.73 -0.01 14.58
C ASP A 130 -7.63 0.85 13.31
N LEU A 131 -6.65 0.55 12.47
CA LEU A 131 -6.46 1.25 11.21
C LEU A 131 -7.64 1.04 10.25
N GLU A 132 -8.29 -0.12 10.31
CA GLU A 132 -9.43 -0.48 9.47
C GLU A 132 -10.68 0.39 9.73
N ARG A 133 -10.75 1.03 10.89
CA ARG A 133 -11.86 1.91 11.21
C ARG A 133 -11.91 3.08 10.22
N PRO A 134 -13.10 3.44 9.72
CA PRO A 134 -13.21 4.54 8.76
C PRO A 134 -12.61 5.84 9.28
N SER A 135 -11.81 6.49 8.47
CA SER A 135 -11.21 7.79 8.76
C SER A 135 -10.88 8.51 7.47
N GLU A 136 -10.79 9.84 7.51
CA GLU A 136 -10.58 10.68 6.34
C GLU A 136 -9.33 11.53 6.51
N ASN A 137 -8.68 11.84 5.38
CA ASN A 137 -7.53 12.74 5.33
C ASN A 137 -6.42 12.36 6.31
N ASP A 138 -6.15 11.06 6.39
CA ASP A 138 -5.15 10.53 7.31
C ASP A 138 -3.76 11.03 6.91
N PRO A 139 -2.95 11.46 7.90
CA PRO A 139 -1.55 11.79 7.63
C PRO A 139 -0.75 10.55 7.27
N VAL A 140 0.42 10.76 6.71
CA VAL A 140 1.36 9.67 6.47
C VAL A 140 1.73 9.04 7.81
N ARG A 141 1.67 7.71 7.88
CA ARG A 141 2.07 6.94 9.05
C ARG A 141 3.08 5.89 8.62
N ARG A 142 3.95 5.50 9.55
CA ARG A 142 5.05 4.58 9.29
C ARG A 142 5.20 3.58 10.42
N TRP A 143 5.48 2.33 10.07
CA TRP A 143 5.84 1.27 11.02
C TRP A 143 7.12 0.63 10.54
N ALA A 144 8.11 0.55 11.42
CA ALA A 144 9.43 -0.02 11.09
C ALA A 144 9.33 -1.51 10.72
N THR A 145 8.38 -2.21 11.34
CA THR A 145 8.13 -3.63 11.06
C THR A 145 6.64 -3.89 10.95
N VAL A 146 6.30 -4.95 10.23
CA VAL A 146 4.92 -5.39 10.06
C VAL A 146 4.88 -6.91 10.24
N ASP A 147 3.80 -7.41 10.83
CA ASP A 147 3.58 -8.87 10.95
C ASP A 147 3.65 -9.48 9.54
N PRO A 148 4.56 -10.42 9.30
CA PRO A 148 4.73 -10.99 7.96
C PRO A 148 3.51 -11.73 7.41
N ASP A 149 2.57 -12.12 8.28
CA ASP A 149 1.33 -12.77 7.87
C ASP A 149 0.16 -11.80 7.65
N LEU A 150 0.36 -10.52 7.96
CA LEU A 150 -0.75 -9.57 7.99
C LEU A 150 -1.48 -9.48 6.65
N TYR A 151 -0.76 -9.31 5.56
CA TYR A 151 -1.39 -9.19 4.24
C TYR A 151 -2.20 -10.44 3.89
N ARG A 152 -1.65 -11.63 4.15
CA ARG A 152 -2.35 -12.89 3.90
C ARG A 152 -3.63 -12.99 4.71
N LEU A 153 -3.60 -12.56 5.97
CA LEU A 153 -4.79 -12.58 6.84
C LEU A 153 -5.85 -11.60 6.32
N ILE A 154 -5.44 -10.43 5.84
CA ILE A 154 -6.36 -9.45 5.26
C ILE A 154 -6.99 -10.01 3.99
N LEU A 155 -6.16 -10.53 3.09
CA LEU A 155 -6.61 -11.08 1.81
C LEU A 155 -7.60 -12.22 2.00
N ASN A 156 -7.33 -13.11 2.96
CA ASN A 156 -8.16 -14.27 3.24
C ASN A 156 -9.29 -13.98 4.23
N ARG A 157 -9.48 -12.72 4.60
CA ARG A 157 -10.59 -12.24 5.43
C ARG A 157 -10.65 -12.88 6.81
N CYS A 158 -9.49 -13.15 7.38
CA CYS A 158 -9.38 -13.79 8.71
C CYS A 158 -8.48 -13.00 9.67
N VAL A 159 -8.34 -11.70 9.45
CA VAL A 159 -7.53 -10.85 10.31
C VAL A 159 -8.16 -10.64 11.69
N ARG A 160 -9.48 -10.70 11.79
CA ARG A 160 -10.17 -10.56 13.08
C ARG A 160 -10.05 -11.85 13.88
N PRO A 161 -9.83 -11.75 15.21
CA PRO A 161 -9.78 -12.94 16.06
C PRO A 161 -11.05 -13.78 15.93
N GLY A 162 -10.89 -15.09 15.81
CA GLY A 162 -12.01 -16.02 15.70
C GLY A 162 -12.62 -16.14 14.31
N SER A 163 -12.19 -15.34 13.33
CA SER A 163 -12.70 -15.48 11.96
C SER A 163 -12.00 -16.64 11.24
N THR A 164 -12.72 -17.21 10.28
CA THR A 164 -12.21 -18.31 9.45
C THR A 164 -11.63 -17.75 8.15
N CYS A 165 -10.46 -18.22 7.76
CA CYS A 165 -9.85 -17.82 6.49
C CYS A 165 -10.66 -18.37 5.31
N MET A 166 -10.80 -17.56 4.30
CA MET A 166 -11.56 -17.90 3.08
C MET A 166 -10.62 -18.22 1.93
#